data_ae3332e36a9e9c2f5b2c053889ec2e6c
#
_entry.id   ae3332e36a9e9c2f5b2c053889ec2e6c
#
_cell.length_a   1.000
_cell.length_b   1.000
_cell.length_c   1.000
_cell.angle_alpha   90.00
_cell.angle_beta   90.00
_cell.angle_gamma   90.00
#
_symmetry.space_group_name_H-M   'P 1'
#
loop_
_entity.id
_entity.type
_entity.pdbx_description
1 polymer ?
#
loop_
_entity_poly.entity_id
_entity_poly.type
_entity_poly.pdbx_seq_one_letter_code
_entity_poly.pdbx_strand_id
1 'polypeptide(L)'
;MRISEFEWDDGNILHLALHHGIEAEEAEEMFAVKPIFRKTKRGHYAAFGPTRSGRLLVVVFIYQGRGRVRVITGWDMKAAERRYYQRQRRE
;
A
#
# COMPACT_ATOMS: atom_id res chain seq x y z
N MET A 1 6.03 11.64 2.37
CA MET A 1 4.57 11.70 2.44
C MET A 1 4.13 11.14 3.77
N ARG A 2 3.27 11.83 4.47
CA ARG A 2 2.82 11.41 5.79
C ARG A 2 1.37 10.98 5.72
N ILE A 3 1.09 9.74 6.06
CA ILE A 3 -0.25 9.17 5.98
C ILE A 3 -0.79 8.99 7.40
N SER A 4 -1.96 9.56 7.66
CA SER A 4 -2.56 9.51 8.99
C SER A 4 -4.00 8.99 8.97
N GLU A 5 -4.62 8.92 7.82
CA GLU A 5 -6.04 8.61 7.74
C GLU A 5 -6.35 7.81 6.48
N PHE A 6 -7.21 6.79 6.61
CA PHE A 6 -7.59 5.93 5.49
C PHE A 6 -9.08 6.03 5.25
N GLU A 7 -9.46 6.18 4.00
CA GLU A 7 -10.87 6.16 3.62
C GLU A 7 -11.22 4.73 3.18
N TRP A 8 -11.94 4.02 4.04
CA TRP A 8 -12.42 2.67 3.76
C TRP A 8 -13.93 2.67 3.58
N ASP A 9 -14.40 1.88 2.64
CA ASP A 9 -15.82 1.56 2.51
C ASP A 9 -15.92 0.13 1.95
N ASP A 10 -17.14 -0.36 1.80
CA ASP A 10 -17.33 -1.73 1.33
C ASP A 10 -16.67 -1.97 -0.02
N GLY A 11 -16.65 -0.94 -0.88
CA GLY A 11 -16.06 -1.08 -2.20
C GLY A 11 -14.60 -1.47 -2.16
N ASN A 12 -13.77 -0.69 -1.46
CA ASN A 12 -12.34 -1.01 -1.47
C ASN A 12 -11.99 -2.10 -0.47
N ILE A 13 -12.69 -2.22 0.66
CA ILE A 13 -12.44 -3.30 1.61
C ILE A 13 -12.68 -4.65 0.94
N LEU A 14 -13.82 -4.80 0.27
CA LEU A 14 -14.18 -6.07 -0.36
C LEU A 14 -13.30 -6.38 -1.55
N HIS A 15 -12.92 -5.37 -2.32
CA HIS A 15 -12.01 -5.57 -3.45
C HIS A 15 -10.69 -6.16 -2.99
N LEU A 16 -10.09 -5.59 -1.95
CA LEU A 16 -8.82 -6.10 -1.42
C LEU A 16 -8.97 -7.51 -0.87
N ALA A 17 -10.01 -7.76 -0.10
CA ALA A 17 -10.19 -9.06 0.55
C ALA A 17 -10.51 -10.15 -0.46
N LEU A 18 -11.47 -9.90 -1.36
CA LEU A 18 -11.97 -10.93 -2.27
C LEU A 18 -11.06 -11.18 -3.46
N HIS A 19 -10.42 -10.13 -3.97
CA HIS A 19 -9.60 -10.26 -5.18
C HIS A 19 -8.13 -10.47 -4.88
N HIS A 20 -7.67 -10.06 -3.70
CA HIS A 20 -6.24 -10.07 -3.40
C HIS A 20 -5.91 -10.71 -2.05
N GLY A 21 -6.92 -11.08 -1.26
CA GLY A 21 -6.69 -11.69 0.04
C GLY A 21 -5.99 -10.78 1.01
N ILE A 22 -6.19 -9.46 0.90
CA ILE A 22 -5.56 -8.47 1.77
C ILE A 22 -6.64 -7.84 2.65
N GLU A 23 -6.43 -7.88 3.97
CA GLU A 23 -7.33 -7.22 4.90
C GLU A 23 -6.96 -5.74 5.02
N ALA A 24 -7.95 -4.91 5.34
CA ALA A 24 -7.71 -3.48 5.51
C ALA A 24 -6.62 -3.23 6.56
N GLU A 25 -6.65 -3.98 7.65
CA GLU A 25 -5.64 -3.85 8.71
C GLU A 25 -4.24 -4.12 8.21
N GLU A 26 -4.08 -5.08 7.29
CA GLU A 26 -2.77 -5.38 6.72
C GLU A 26 -2.23 -4.20 5.92
N ALA A 27 -3.09 -3.56 5.14
CA ALA A 27 -2.70 -2.37 4.39
C ALA A 27 -2.26 -1.25 5.35
N GLU A 28 -3.03 -1.04 6.41
CA GLU A 28 -2.69 0.00 7.39
C GLU A 28 -1.38 -0.30 8.11
N GLU A 29 -1.14 -1.57 8.45
CA GLU A 29 0.12 -1.97 9.08
C GLU A 29 1.31 -1.60 8.21
N MET A 30 1.19 -1.85 6.92
CA MET A 30 2.26 -1.59 5.97
C MET A 30 2.58 -0.09 5.91
N PHE A 31 1.57 0.77 6.01
CA PHE A 31 1.78 2.21 6.03
C PHE A 31 2.41 2.72 7.33
N ALA A 32 2.26 1.98 8.42
CA ALA A 32 2.78 2.39 9.72
C ALA A 32 4.30 2.23 9.82
N VAL A 33 4.90 1.37 8.99
CA VAL A 33 6.33 1.13 8.95
C VAL A 33 6.84 1.80 7.68
N LYS A 34 7.69 2.77 7.78
CA LYS A 34 8.21 3.57 6.67
C LYS A 34 8.13 2.89 5.30
N PRO A 35 7.00 2.99 4.59
CA PRO A 35 6.87 2.36 3.27
C PRO A 35 7.66 3.14 2.23
N ILE A 36 8.02 2.45 1.14
CA ILE A 36 8.61 3.11 -0.01
C ILE A 36 7.46 3.56 -0.90
N PHE A 37 7.43 4.84 -1.26
CA PHE A 37 6.39 5.37 -2.13
C PHE A 37 6.92 5.55 -3.54
N ARG A 38 6.05 5.28 -4.51
CA ARG A 38 6.38 5.47 -5.91
C ARG A 38 5.16 6.07 -6.60
N LYS A 39 5.37 7.19 -7.28
CA LYS A 39 4.28 7.79 -8.05
C LYS A 39 3.99 6.93 -9.28
N THR A 40 2.74 6.61 -9.48
CA THR A 40 2.28 5.95 -10.69
C THR A 40 1.65 7.02 -11.57
N LYS A 41 0.74 6.66 -12.44
CA LYS A 41 0.12 7.64 -13.33
C LYS A 41 -1.19 8.17 -12.74
N ARG A 42 -1.61 9.37 -13.18
CA ARG A 42 -2.90 9.97 -12.83
C ARG A 42 -3.05 10.27 -11.33
N GLY A 43 -1.95 10.68 -10.69
CA GLY A 43 -2.01 11.08 -9.30
C GLY A 43 -2.14 9.93 -8.33
N HIS A 44 -2.01 8.70 -8.80
CA HIS A 44 -1.98 7.52 -7.95
C HIS A 44 -0.56 7.24 -7.48
N TYR A 45 -0.45 6.59 -6.34
CA TYR A 45 0.84 6.20 -5.77
C TYR A 45 0.79 4.73 -5.41
N ALA A 46 1.96 4.11 -5.38
CA ALA A 46 2.11 2.76 -4.88
C ALA A 46 2.99 2.80 -3.64
N ALA A 47 2.57 2.11 -2.59
CA ALA A 47 3.35 1.97 -1.37
C ALA A 47 3.84 0.52 -1.30
N PHE A 48 5.12 0.36 -0.98
CA PHE A 48 5.76 -0.96 -0.89
C PHE A 48 6.23 -1.17 0.53
N GLY A 49 5.87 -2.28 1.14
CA GLY A 49 6.36 -2.55 2.48
C GLY A 49 5.79 -3.82 3.07
N PRO A 50 6.22 -4.17 4.29
CA PRO A 50 5.76 -5.38 4.95
C PRO A 50 4.57 -5.12 5.84
N THR A 51 3.74 -6.15 5.99
CA THR A 51 2.76 -6.17 7.07
C THR A 51 3.49 -6.59 8.36
N ARG A 52 2.77 -6.56 9.47
CA ARG A 52 3.33 -6.99 10.76
C ARG A 52 3.79 -8.44 10.74
N SER A 53 3.11 -9.29 9.97
CA SER A 53 3.49 -10.70 9.86
C SER A 53 4.61 -10.95 8.85
N GLY A 54 5.09 -9.89 8.17
CA GLY A 54 6.17 -10.01 7.20
C GLY A 54 5.73 -10.24 5.77
N ARG A 55 4.42 -10.16 5.50
CA ARG A 55 3.91 -10.26 4.15
C ARG A 55 4.28 -8.99 3.39
N LEU A 56 4.90 -9.14 2.22
CA LEU A 56 5.35 -7.97 1.44
C LEU A 56 4.29 -7.57 0.44
N LEU A 57 3.78 -6.35 0.58
CA LEU A 57 2.65 -5.85 -0.23
C LEU A 57 3.02 -4.65 -1.07
N VAL A 58 2.31 -4.53 -2.21
CA VAL A 58 2.20 -3.28 -2.96
C VAL A 58 0.76 -2.82 -2.77
N VAL A 59 0.57 -1.59 -2.33
CA VAL A 59 -0.77 -1.02 -2.15
C VAL A 59 -0.86 0.25 -2.97
N VAL A 60 -1.83 0.30 -3.88
CA VAL A 60 -2.06 1.46 -4.74
C VAL A 60 -3.14 2.33 -4.11
N PHE A 61 -2.87 3.63 -4.06
CA PHE A 61 -3.78 4.54 -3.37
C PHE A 61 -3.79 5.91 -4.05
N ILE A 62 -4.84 6.67 -3.76
CA ILE A 62 -4.95 8.08 -4.13
C ILE A 62 -4.68 8.90 -2.88
N TYR A 63 -3.77 9.88 -3.00
CA TYR A 63 -3.53 10.79 -1.89
C TYR A 63 -4.55 11.94 -1.98
N GLN A 64 -5.32 12.12 -0.91
CA GLN A 64 -6.40 13.11 -0.88
C GLN A 64 -6.00 14.40 -0.17
N GLY A 65 -4.75 14.51 0.25
CA GLY A 65 -4.28 15.67 0.98
C GLY A 65 -4.43 15.49 2.48
N ARG A 66 -3.67 16.25 3.25
CA ARG A 66 -3.72 16.26 4.71
C ARG A 66 -3.51 14.89 5.33
N GLY A 67 -2.72 14.05 4.68
CA GLY A 67 -2.42 12.72 5.21
C GLY A 67 -3.50 11.68 4.97
N ARG A 68 -4.55 12.02 4.23
CA ARG A 68 -5.67 11.11 3.97
C ARG A 68 -5.47 10.39 2.65
N VAL A 69 -5.68 9.09 2.64
CA VAL A 69 -5.56 8.28 1.43
C VAL A 69 -6.77 7.39 1.24
N ARG A 70 -7.06 7.08 -0.03
CA ARG A 70 -8.02 6.05 -0.38
C ARG A 70 -7.29 4.94 -1.10
N VAL A 71 -7.30 3.75 -0.50
CA VAL A 71 -6.70 2.57 -1.12
C VAL A 71 -7.59 2.11 -2.27
N ILE A 72 -6.98 1.82 -3.41
CA ILE A 72 -7.70 1.38 -4.60
C ILE A 72 -7.56 -0.13 -4.77
N THR A 73 -6.33 -0.63 -4.69
CA THR A 73 -6.04 -2.05 -4.89
C THR A 73 -4.68 -2.37 -4.26
N GLY A 74 -4.31 -3.64 -4.27
CA GLY A 74 -3.03 -4.08 -3.75
C GLY A 74 -2.81 -5.54 -4.08
N TRP A 75 -1.56 -5.98 -3.91
CA TRP A 75 -1.19 -7.37 -4.20
C TRP A 75 0.11 -7.70 -3.46
N ASP A 76 0.40 -9.00 -3.36
CA ASP A 76 1.69 -9.43 -2.85
C ASP A 76 2.77 -9.07 -3.86
N MET A 77 3.92 -8.59 -3.37
CA MET A 77 5.01 -8.20 -4.26
C MET A 77 5.43 -9.36 -5.14
N LYS A 78 5.61 -9.06 -6.44
CA LYS A 78 6.22 -9.98 -7.38
C LYS A 78 7.73 -9.89 -7.24
N ALA A 79 8.46 -10.82 -7.87
CA ALA A 79 9.90 -10.88 -7.73
C ALA A 79 10.60 -9.56 -8.08
N ALA A 80 10.18 -8.93 -9.19
CA ALA A 80 10.78 -7.66 -9.60
C ALA A 80 10.48 -6.55 -8.60
N GLU A 81 9.29 -6.57 -8.00
CA GLU A 81 8.89 -5.58 -7.01
C GLU A 81 9.65 -5.75 -5.71
N ARG A 82 9.91 -6.99 -5.31
CA ARG A 82 10.73 -7.23 -4.12
C ARG A 82 12.15 -6.71 -4.33
N ARG A 83 12.70 -6.91 -5.53
CA ARG A 83 14.04 -6.39 -5.84
C ARG A 83 14.05 -4.86 -5.80
N TYR A 84 13.04 -4.22 -6.36
CA TYR A 84 12.89 -2.78 -6.31
C TYR A 84 12.83 -2.29 -4.87
N TYR A 85 11.97 -2.90 -4.07
CA TYR A 85 11.78 -2.54 -2.68
C TYR A 85 13.08 -2.66 -1.88
N GLN A 86 13.80 -3.76 -2.07
CA GLN A 86 15.05 -3.98 -1.35
C GLN A 86 16.12 -2.97 -1.73
N ARG A 87 16.18 -2.58 -2.99
CA ARG A 87 17.13 -1.53 -3.41
C ARG A 87 16.80 -0.19 -2.78
N GLN A 88 15.54 0.17 -2.74
CA GLN A 88 15.13 1.48 -2.23
C GLN A 88 15.33 1.59 -0.73
N ARG A 89 15.09 0.53 0.01
CA ARG A 89 15.22 0.60 1.46
C ARG A 89 16.66 0.62 1.96
N ARG A 90 17.62 0.38 1.09
CA ARG A 90 19.05 0.48 1.45
C ARG A 90 19.55 1.91 1.46
N GLU A 91 18.78 2.81 0.93
CA GLU A 91 19.15 4.23 0.86
C GLU A 91 18.39 5.06 1.92
#